data_4b9a796707f33137b61a580b49999627
#
_entry.id   4b9a796707f33137b61a580b49999627
#
_cell.length_a   1.000
_cell.length_b   1.000
_cell.length_c   1.000
_cell.angle_alpha   90.00
_cell.angle_beta   90.00
_cell.angle_gamma   90.00
#
_symmetry.space_group_name_H-M   'P 1'
#
loop_
_entity.id
_entity.type
_entity.pdbx_description
1 polymer ?
#
loop_
_entity_poly.entity_id
_entity_poly.type
_entity_poly.pdbx_seq_one_letter_code
_entity_poly.pdbx_strand_id
1 'polypeptide(L)'
;MKYYLIAGEASGDLHASNLMKALKREDPDADFRYFGGDLMAACGGTLVKHYRDMAYMGFIPVLMNLDKVLSNMRLCKQDIAAWRPDVVILVDYPGFNLKIAKYVKTHLNIPVYYYI
;
A
#
# COMPACT_ATOMS: atom_id res chain seq x y z
N MET A 1 16.15 5.16 1.99
CA MET A 1 15.39 4.54 0.89
C MET A 1 13.93 4.95 0.91
N LYS A 2 13.28 4.88 -0.22
CA LYS A 2 11.85 5.15 -0.36
C LYS A 2 11.07 3.84 -0.38
N TYR A 3 10.13 3.70 0.53
CA TYR A 3 9.29 2.50 0.67
C TYR A 3 7.84 2.85 0.41
N TYR A 4 7.19 2.08 -0.45
CA TYR A 4 5.76 2.21 -0.68
C TYR A 4 5.05 0.96 -0.14
N LEU A 5 4.13 1.15 0.81
CA LEU A 5 3.45 0.04 1.47
C LEU A 5 1.95 0.11 1.18
N ILE A 6 1.31 -1.04 1.07
CA ILE A 6 -0.12 -1.12 0.87
C ILE A 6 -0.72 -2.13 1.84
N ALA A 7 -1.55 -1.65 2.75
CA ALA A 7 -2.35 -2.44 3.67
C ALA A 7 -3.80 -2.00 3.54
N GLY A 8 -4.70 -2.96 3.37
CA GLY A 8 -6.10 -2.67 3.05
C GLY A 8 -7.08 -2.89 4.20
N GLU A 9 -6.59 -3.23 5.39
CA GLU A 9 -7.45 -3.51 6.54
C GLU A 9 -6.69 -3.33 7.86
N ALA A 10 -7.41 -3.39 8.98
CA ALA A 10 -6.84 -3.11 10.29
C ALA A 10 -5.67 -4.04 10.67
N SER A 11 -5.77 -5.32 10.36
CA SER A 11 -4.67 -6.27 10.66
C SER A 11 -3.43 -5.95 9.84
N GLY A 12 -3.61 -5.59 8.58
CA GLY A 12 -2.51 -5.17 7.71
C GLY A 12 -1.86 -3.88 8.20
N ASP A 13 -2.66 -2.92 8.65
CA ASP A 13 -2.17 -1.68 9.23
C ASP A 13 -1.27 -1.95 10.45
N LEU A 14 -1.68 -2.86 11.32
CA LEU A 14 -0.88 -3.25 12.48
C LEU A 14 0.45 -3.87 12.06
N HIS A 15 0.42 -4.85 11.18
CA HIS A 15 1.65 -5.53 10.73
C HIS A 15 2.56 -4.59 9.95
N ALA A 16 2.01 -3.78 9.07
CA ALA A 16 2.78 -2.82 8.30
C ALA A 16 3.41 -1.75 9.20
N SER A 17 2.69 -1.28 10.22
CA SER A 17 3.25 -0.29 11.15
C SER A 17 4.45 -0.85 11.91
N ASN A 18 4.39 -2.11 12.34
CA ASN A 18 5.51 -2.76 12.99
C ASN A 18 6.71 -2.92 12.05
N LEU A 19 6.44 -3.25 10.79
CA LEU A 19 7.49 -3.32 9.77
C LEU A 19 8.12 -1.95 9.52
N MET A 20 7.32 -0.89 9.46
CA MET A 20 7.84 0.47 9.29
C MET A 20 8.76 0.87 10.44
N LYS A 21 8.41 0.51 11.68
CA LYS A 21 9.27 0.78 12.84
C LYS A 21 10.61 0.06 12.71
N ALA A 22 10.58 -1.21 12.28
CA ALA A 22 11.81 -1.98 12.07
C ALA A 22 12.67 -1.40 10.96
N LEU A 23 12.04 -1.00 9.85
CA LEU A 23 12.76 -0.39 8.73
C LEU A 23 13.41 0.94 9.12
N LYS A 24 12.76 1.74 9.94
CA LYS A 24 13.33 3.00 10.42
C LYS A 24 14.54 2.79 11.32
N ARG A 25 14.56 1.69 12.07
CA ARG A 25 15.74 1.36 12.90
C ARG A 25 16.95 1.00 12.03
N GLU A 26 16.72 0.28 10.95
CA GLU A 26 17.79 -0.15 10.04
C GLU A 26 18.16 0.93 9.02
N ASP A 27 17.21 1.81 8.70
CA ASP A 27 17.37 2.87 7.71
C ASP A 27 16.76 4.16 8.30
N PRO A 28 17.57 4.93 9.07
CA PRO A 28 17.06 6.16 9.70
C PRO A 28 16.53 7.20 8.71
N ASP A 29 16.97 7.15 7.46
CA ASP A 29 16.51 8.06 6.40
C ASP A 29 15.33 7.48 5.60
N ALA A 30 14.71 6.41 6.08
CA ALA A 30 13.57 5.80 5.41
C ALA A 30 12.45 6.82 5.19
N ASP A 31 11.93 6.85 3.95
CA ASP A 31 10.80 7.68 3.57
C ASP A 31 9.66 6.76 3.13
N PHE A 32 8.47 6.99 3.67
CA PHE A 32 7.31 6.11 3.48
C PHE A 32 6.15 6.86 2.83
N ARG A 33 5.56 6.23 1.80
CA ARG A 33 4.23 6.58 1.31
C ARG A 33 3.41 5.30 1.33
N TYR A 34 2.13 5.38 1.66
CA TYR A 34 1.37 4.16 1.87
C TYR A 34 -0.14 4.35 1.77
N PHE A 35 -0.78 3.24 1.44
CA PHE A 35 -2.20 3.01 1.70
C PHE A 35 -2.25 2.21 3.00
N GLY A 36 -2.98 2.67 3.99
CA GLY A 36 -3.03 1.99 5.27
C GLY A 36 -3.93 2.69 6.25
N GLY A 37 -3.56 2.71 7.52
CA GLY A 37 -4.39 3.23 8.57
C GLY A 37 -3.66 4.09 9.60
N ASP A 38 -4.31 4.24 10.75
CA ASP A 38 -3.85 5.15 11.79
C ASP A 38 -2.53 4.70 12.44
N LEU A 39 -2.31 3.39 12.55
CA LEU A 39 -1.07 2.88 13.15
C LEU A 39 0.13 3.16 12.25
N MET A 40 -0.03 3.01 10.95
CA MET A 40 1.01 3.37 9.99
C MET A 40 1.24 4.89 10.00
N ALA A 41 0.16 5.67 10.05
CA ALA A 41 0.25 7.14 10.10
C ALA A 41 1.02 7.61 11.33
N ALA A 42 0.86 6.94 12.47
CA ALA A 42 1.59 7.26 13.68
C ALA A 42 3.09 7.02 13.55
N CYS A 43 3.53 6.20 12.59
CA CYS A 43 4.95 5.96 12.33
C CYS A 43 5.60 7.06 11.46
N GLY A 44 4.81 7.97 10.92
CA GLY A 44 5.30 9.03 10.04
C GLY A 44 5.11 8.70 8.56
N GLY A 45 5.74 9.47 7.69
CA GLY A 45 5.56 9.32 6.25
C GLY A 45 4.26 9.95 5.76
N THR A 46 3.81 9.55 4.57
CA THR A 46 2.63 10.12 3.93
C THR A 46 1.55 9.06 3.72
N LEU A 47 0.42 9.23 4.38
CA LEU A 47 -0.77 8.41 4.16
C LEU A 47 -1.48 8.93 2.89
N VAL A 48 -1.44 8.14 1.82
CA VAL A 48 -2.06 8.50 0.55
C VAL A 48 -3.57 8.24 0.60
N LYS A 49 -3.96 7.09 1.16
CA LYS A 49 -5.36 6.69 1.28
C LYS A 49 -5.55 5.83 2.51
N HIS A 50 -6.57 6.12 3.31
CA HIS A 50 -6.91 5.30 4.47
C HIS A 50 -7.67 4.05 4.03
N TYR A 51 -7.42 2.92 4.70
CA TYR A 51 -8.07 1.65 4.32
C TYR A 51 -9.60 1.69 4.46
N ARG A 52 -10.13 2.58 5.28
CA ARG A 52 -11.60 2.77 5.37
C ARG A 52 -12.19 3.16 4.02
N ASP A 53 -11.46 3.93 3.24
CA ASP A 53 -11.89 4.37 1.91
C ASP A 53 -11.63 3.32 0.83
N MET A 54 -11.03 2.19 1.22
CA MET A 54 -10.78 1.03 0.36
C MET A 54 -11.65 -0.17 0.74
N ALA A 55 -12.53 -0.02 1.73
CA ALA A 55 -13.31 -1.12 2.30
C ALA A 55 -14.37 -1.69 1.33
N TYR A 56 -14.30 -1.34 0.05
CA TYR A 56 -15.21 -1.80 -0.99
C TYR A 56 -14.75 -3.10 -1.65
N MET A 57 -13.67 -3.70 -1.17
CA MET A 57 -13.16 -4.96 -1.72
C MET A 57 -13.83 -6.19 -1.13
N GLY A 58 -14.89 -6.03 -0.33
CA GLY A 58 -15.74 -7.10 0.11
C GLY A 58 -16.70 -7.54 -0.99
N PHE A 59 -17.41 -8.66 -0.77
CA PHE A 59 -18.21 -9.32 -1.80
C PHE A 59 -19.28 -8.40 -2.42
N ILE A 60 -20.26 -7.97 -1.62
CA ILE A 60 -21.33 -7.10 -2.13
C ILE A 60 -20.84 -5.68 -2.38
N PRO A 61 -20.04 -5.07 -1.48
CA PRO A 61 -19.52 -3.73 -1.73
C PRO A 61 -18.71 -3.59 -3.03
N VAL A 62 -17.99 -4.62 -3.44
CA VAL A 62 -17.24 -4.58 -4.72
C VAL A 62 -18.20 -4.39 -5.89
N LEU A 63 -19.31 -5.14 -5.91
CA LEU A 63 -20.29 -5.05 -7.00
C LEU A 63 -20.96 -3.67 -7.06
N MET A 64 -21.21 -3.05 -5.90
CA MET A 64 -21.90 -1.77 -5.82
C MET A 64 -20.95 -0.56 -5.95
N ASN A 65 -19.65 -0.77 -5.75
CA ASN A 65 -18.66 0.32 -5.71
C ASN A 65 -17.48 0.06 -6.65
N LEU A 66 -17.73 -0.62 -7.77
CA LEU A 66 -16.68 -0.98 -8.70
C LEU A 66 -15.92 0.23 -9.22
N ASP A 67 -16.60 1.34 -9.48
CA ASP A 67 -15.98 2.58 -9.92
C ASP A 67 -14.99 3.11 -8.88
N LYS A 68 -15.32 3.02 -7.58
CA LYS A 68 -14.43 3.44 -6.49
C LYS A 68 -13.22 2.51 -6.37
N VAL A 69 -13.42 1.21 -6.51
CA VAL A 69 -12.34 0.23 -6.50
C VAL A 69 -11.36 0.53 -7.62
N LEU A 70 -11.87 0.74 -8.84
CA LEU A 70 -11.03 1.06 -9.99
C LEU A 70 -10.32 2.40 -9.84
N SER A 71 -11.00 3.39 -9.26
CA SER A 71 -10.41 4.71 -8.99
C SER A 71 -9.26 4.61 -7.97
N ASN A 72 -9.45 3.84 -6.89
CA ASN A 72 -8.39 3.61 -5.91
C ASN A 72 -7.20 2.88 -6.51
N MET A 73 -7.46 1.90 -7.38
CA MET A 73 -6.41 1.18 -8.09
C MET A 73 -5.61 2.11 -8.99
N ARG A 74 -6.29 2.99 -9.73
CA ARG A 74 -5.64 3.96 -10.61
C ARG A 74 -4.82 4.96 -9.81
N LEU A 75 -5.37 5.48 -8.72
CA LEU A 75 -4.65 6.39 -7.83
C LEU A 75 -3.36 5.76 -7.33
N CYS A 76 -3.44 4.51 -6.86
CA CYS A 76 -2.28 3.80 -6.34
C CYS A 76 -1.19 3.65 -7.42
N LYS A 77 -1.57 3.20 -8.60
CA LYS A 77 -0.62 3.03 -9.71
C LYS A 77 0.04 4.35 -10.10
N GLN A 78 -0.74 5.41 -10.20
CA GLN A 78 -0.21 6.73 -10.56
C GLN A 78 0.72 7.29 -9.49
N ASP A 79 0.37 7.09 -8.22
CA ASP A 79 1.19 7.59 -7.12
C ASP A 79 2.54 6.86 -7.06
N ILE A 80 2.53 5.54 -7.21
CA ILE A 80 3.77 4.76 -7.25
C ILE A 80 4.64 5.18 -8.44
N ALA A 81 4.03 5.32 -9.61
CA ALA A 81 4.76 5.70 -10.82
C ALA A 81 5.37 7.10 -10.70
N ALA A 82 4.67 8.04 -10.10
CA ALA A 82 5.15 9.41 -9.92
C ALA A 82 6.26 9.50 -8.88
N TRP A 83 6.12 8.79 -7.76
CA TRP A 83 7.08 8.87 -6.66
C TRP A 83 8.32 8.02 -6.89
N ARG A 84 8.21 6.94 -7.63
CA ARG A 84 9.31 6.03 -7.93
C ARG A 84 10.01 5.52 -6.67
N PRO A 85 9.32 4.72 -5.83
CA PRO A 85 9.95 4.15 -4.65
C PRO A 85 11.07 3.18 -4.99
N ASP A 86 11.96 2.93 -4.04
CA ASP A 86 13.00 1.93 -4.20
C ASP A 86 12.45 0.51 -4.06
N VAL A 87 11.37 0.36 -3.30
CA VAL A 87 10.74 -0.95 -3.09
C VAL A 87 9.25 -0.74 -2.78
N VAL A 88 8.43 -1.70 -3.23
CA VAL A 88 6.99 -1.76 -2.91
C VAL A 88 6.78 -2.96 -2.01
N ILE A 89 6.14 -2.76 -0.87
CA ILE A 89 5.83 -3.80 0.11
C ILE A 89 4.32 -3.93 0.21
N LEU A 90 3.81 -5.09 -0.14
CA LEU A 90 2.38 -5.39 -0.14
C LEU A 90 2.06 -6.25 1.07
N VAL A 91 1.08 -5.82 1.86
CA VAL A 91 0.72 -6.50 3.10
C VAL A 91 -0.66 -7.11 2.93
N ASP A 92 -0.70 -8.43 2.75
CA ASP A 92 -1.95 -9.19 2.58
C ASP A 92 -2.83 -8.58 1.46
N TYR A 93 -4.16 -8.59 1.60
CA TYR A 93 -5.10 -7.90 0.71
C TYR A 93 -4.94 -8.29 -0.76
N PRO A 94 -5.06 -9.60 -1.09
CA PRO A 94 -4.61 -10.11 -2.40
C PRO A 94 -5.41 -9.60 -3.59
N GLY A 95 -6.70 -9.33 -3.43
CA GLY A 95 -7.53 -8.85 -4.54
C GLY A 95 -7.02 -7.57 -5.17
N PHE A 96 -6.50 -6.68 -4.35
CA PHE A 96 -5.94 -5.41 -4.79
C PHE A 96 -4.43 -5.54 -5.04
N ASN A 97 -3.71 -6.10 -4.08
CA ASN A 97 -2.25 -6.08 -4.08
C ASN A 97 -1.62 -6.91 -5.20
N LEU A 98 -2.23 -8.02 -5.60
CA LEU A 98 -1.69 -8.82 -6.70
C LEU A 98 -1.74 -8.06 -8.02
N LYS A 99 -2.76 -7.25 -8.24
CA LYS A 99 -2.85 -6.40 -9.44
C LYS A 99 -1.82 -5.27 -9.41
N ILE A 100 -1.59 -4.69 -8.25
CA ILE A 100 -0.54 -3.68 -8.08
C ILE A 100 0.84 -4.31 -8.33
N ALA A 101 1.10 -5.51 -7.77
CA ALA A 101 2.36 -6.21 -7.98
C ALA A 101 2.64 -6.42 -9.47
N LYS A 102 1.64 -6.88 -10.21
CA LYS A 102 1.79 -7.11 -11.66
C LYS A 102 2.14 -5.82 -12.39
N TYR A 103 1.43 -4.73 -12.09
CA TYR A 103 1.69 -3.44 -12.71
C TYR A 103 3.11 -2.94 -12.41
N VAL A 104 3.51 -2.98 -11.15
CA VAL A 104 4.82 -2.46 -10.72
C VAL A 104 5.95 -3.25 -11.36
N LYS A 105 5.84 -4.57 -11.38
CA LYS A 105 6.87 -5.44 -11.97
C LYS A 105 6.93 -5.29 -13.49
N THR A 106 5.78 -5.17 -14.13
CA THR A 106 5.70 -5.12 -15.60
C THR A 106 6.08 -3.76 -16.17
N HIS A 107 5.62 -2.67 -15.54
CA HIS A 107 5.73 -1.32 -16.10
C HIS A 107 6.79 -0.47 -15.42
N LEU A 108 7.11 -0.70 -14.16
CA LEU A 108 8.01 0.17 -13.40
C LEU A 108 9.34 -0.48 -13.05
N ASN A 109 9.41 -1.79 -13.11
CA ASN A 109 10.62 -2.55 -12.79
C ASN A 109 11.19 -2.23 -11.40
N ILE A 110 10.29 -2.10 -10.41
CA ILE A 110 10.64 -1.84 -9.01
C ILE A 110 10.48 -3.15 -8.24
N PRO A 111 11.41 -3.50 -7.31
CA PRO A 111 11.25 -4.69 -6.49
C PRO A 111 9.97 -4.67 -5.67
N VAL A 112 9.29 -5.81 -5.62
CA VAL A 112 8.04 -5.99 -4.89
C VAL A 112 8.21 -7.14 -3.90
N TYR A 113 7.89 -6.87 -2.64
CA TYR A 113 7.85 -7.87 -1.58
C TYR A 113 6.42 -8.04 -1.09
N TYR A 114 6.01 -9.28 -0.90
CA TYR A 114 4.68 -9.59 -0.40
C TYR A 114 4.79 -10.11 1.03
N TYR A 115 4.23 -9.39 1.96
CA TYR A 115 4.26 -9.72 3.39
C TYR A 115 2.88 -10.25 3.80
N ILE A 116 2.83 -11.48 4.23
CA ILE A 116 1.59 -12.13 4.62
C ILE A 116 1.57 -12.39 6.12
#